data_3eca690cd1a82d155f1857577a2c9276
#
_entry.id   3eca690cd1a82d155f1857577a2c9276
#
_cell.length_a   1.000
_cell.length_b   1.000
_cell.length_c   1.000
_cell.angle_alpha   90.00
_cell.angle_beta   90.00
_cell.angle_gamma   90.00
#
_symmetry.space_group_name_H-M   'P 1'
#
loop_
_entity.id
_entity.type
_entity.pdbx_description
1 polymer ?
#
loop_
_entity_poly.entity_id
_entity_poly.type
_entity_poly.pdbx_seq_one_letter_code
_entity_poly.pdbx_strand_id
1 'polypeptide(L)'
;PNIYECDMHDEATLGETRRDAAYATMWAFFDASEDGMASAFERMIPEMRLRRGETSRTVKLQVNEGRGACFPWHYDNPGPPSNRALTCILYLNPEWRPGDGGELRVQPFCGVAATIAPRHNRLAVFYSDRMLHRVTPSNARRRYCATVWLDGDFDNSTALTLNAREAFDDVEQTAESLARGNAQRALSRAVYADEYEASLVECMGDAPGAREMLEAHYEHCRAVKKNEGLKRLVDALREHRRDVEAREEIAV
;
A
#
# COMPACT_ATOMS: atom_id res chain seq x y z
N PRO A 1 -2.48 -2.18 18.43
CA PRO A 1 -3.84 -2.06 17.94
C PRO A 1 -4.61 -1.01 18.71
N ASN A 2 -4.76 0.16 18.18
CA ASN A 2 -5.69 1.22 18.55
C ASN A 2 -6.34 1.68 17.24
N ILE A 3 -6.64 0.69 16.38
CA ILE A 3 -7.20 0.90 15.06
C ILE A 3 -8.53 0.17 15.04
N TYR A 4 -9.58 0.89 14.69
CA TYR A 4 -10.93 0.38 14.54
C TYR A 4 -11.37 0.57 13.10
N GLU A 5 -11.99 -0.44 12.53
CA GLU A 5 -12.46 -0.45 11.15
C GLU A 5 -13.93 -0.82 11.09
N CYS A 6 -14.65 -0.19 10.16
CA CYS A 6 -16.02 -0.50 9.84
C CYS A 6 -16.13 -0.74 8.33
N ASP A 7 -16.61 -1.92 7.94
CA ASP A 7 -16.88 -2.26 6.54
C ASP A 7 -18.26 -1.73 6.15
N MET A 8 -18.32 -0.87 5.15
CA MET A 8 -19.59 -0.27 4.70
C MET A 8 -20.49 -1.22 3.90
N HIS A 9 -20.02 -2.43 3.60
CA HIS A 9 -20.87 -3.49 3.02
C HIS A 9 -21.56 -4.35 4.09
N ASP A 10 -21.24 -4.15 5.36
CA ASP A 10 -21.94 -4.86 6.44
C ASP A 10 -23.27 -4.18 6.79
N GLU A 11 -24.30 -4.55 6.05
CA GLU A 11 -25.66 -4.02 6.23
C GLU A 11 -26.28 -4.35 7.61
N ALA A 12 -25.87 -5.43 8.24
CA ALA A 12 -26.34 -5.79 9.58
C ALA A 12 -25.91 -4.72 10.61
N THR A 13 -24.69 -4.19 10.44
CA THR A 13 -24.13 -3.16 11.31
C THR A 13 -24.55 -1.74 10.89
N LEU A 14 -24.74 -1.49 9.61
CA LEU A 14 -24.90 -0.13 9.04
C LEU A 14 -26.34 0.18 8.56
N GLY A 15 -27.24 -0.80 8.49
CA GLY A 15 -28.59 -0.61 7.94
C GLY A 15 -29.42 0.47 8.62
N GLU A 16 -29.24 0.68 9.92
CA GLU A 16 -29.90 1.76 10.65
C GLU A 16 -29.37 3.15 10.26
N THR A 17 -28.07 3.27 10.00
CA THR A 17 -27.44 4.55 9.65
C THR A 17 -27.84 5.05 8.26
N ARG A 18 -28.24 4.15 7.34
CA ARG A 18 -28.70 4.53 6.00
C ARG A 18 -29.98 5.37 6.02
N ARG A 19 -30.80 5.23 7.05
CA ARG A 19 -32.05 5.97 7.24
C ARG A 19 -31.90 7.27 8.03
N ASP A 20 -30.76 7.46 8.68
CA ASP A 20 -30.50 8.63 9.52
C ASP A 20 -29.81 9.72 8.67
N ALA A 21 -30.44 10.90 8.62
CA ALA A 21 -29.94 12.06 7.89
C ALA A 21 -28.54 12.51 8.35
N ALA A 22 -28.16 12.22 9.60
CA ALA A 22 -26.81 12.50 10.11
C ALA A 22 -25.70 11.79 9.32
N TYR A 23 -26.01 10.66 8.68
CA TYR A 23 -25.05 9.88 7.89
C TYR A 23 -25.19 10.06 6.37
N ALA A 24 -26.03 10.98 5.91
CA ALA A 24 -26.33 11.16 4.48
C ALA A 24 -25.07 11.41 3.63
N THR A 25 -24.12 12.22 4.13
CA THR A 25 -22.87 12.50 3.41
C THR A 25 -21.98 11.25 3.31
N MET A 26 -21.90 10.44 4.34
CA MET A 26 -21.16 9.17 4.36
C MET A 26 -21.72 8.20 3.31
N TRP A 27 -23.06 8.07 3.26
CA TRP A 27 -23.71 7.20 2.29
C TRP A 27 -23.62 7.72 0.86
N ALA A 28 -23.69 9.04 0.65
CA ALA A 28 -23.45 9.64 -0.65
C ALA A 28 -22.03 9.36 -1.16
N PHE A 29 -21.02 9.41 -0.28
CA PHE A 29 -19.65 9.01 -0.63
C PHE A 29 -19.56 7.52 -0.98
N PHE A 30 -20.18 6.66 -0.19
CA PHE A 30 -20.21 5.23 -0.45
C PHE A 30 -20.88 4.93 -1.82
N ASP A 31 -22.05 5.50 -2.08
CA ASP A 31 -22.78 5.29 -3.33
C ASP A 31 -21.98 5.84 -4.54
N ALA A 32 -21.38 7.01 -4.42
CA ALA A 32 -20.54 7.60 -5.47
C ALA A 32 -19.26 6.79 -5.76
N SER A 33 -18.79 5.98 -4.82
CA SER A 33 -17.60 5.13 -5.01
C SER A 33 -17.89 3.93 -5.93
N GLU A 34 -19.14 3.61 -6.24
CA GLU A 34 -19.51 2.44 -7.02
C GLU A 34 -18.94 2.49 -8.44
N ASP A 35 -19.51 3.31 -9.29
CA ASP A 35 -19.03 3.44 -10.67
C ASP A 35 -18.39 4.79 -10.95
N GLY A 36 -18.72 5.80 -10.14
CA GLY A 36 -18.23 7.17 -10.31
C GLY A 36 -16.73 7.32 -10.16
N MET A 37 -16.15 6.73 -9.12
CA MET A 37 -14.69 6.75 -8.90
C MET A 37 -13.96 5.95 -9.97
N ALA A 38 -14.43 4.74 -10.28
CA ALA A 38 -13.83 3.92 -11.32
C ALA A 38 -13.84 4.64 -12.68
N SER A 39 -14.96 5.25 -13.05
CA SER A 39 -15.07 6.04 -14.29
C SER A 39 -14.17 7.27 -14.31
N ALA A 40 -13.96 7.92 -13.16
CA ALA A 40 -13.06 9.06 -13.06
C ALA A 40 -11.59 8.64 -13.25
N PHE A 41 -11.18 7.55 -12.62
CA PHE A 41 -9.79 7.06 -12.73
C PHE A 41 -9.47 6.51 -14.12
N GLU A 42 -10.39 5.81 -14.79
CA GLU A 42 -10.17 5.35 -16.16
C GLU A 42 -10.03 6.48 -17.18
N ARG A 43 -10.65 7.63 -16.94
CA ARG A 43 -10.40 8.83 -17.77
C ARG A 43 -8.99 9.40 -17.59
N MET A 44 -8.38 9.19 -16.40
CA MET A 44 -7.02 9.66 -16.10
C MET A 44 -5.96 8.62 -16.47
N ILE A 45 -6.31 7.35 -16.42
CA ILE A 45 -5.43 6.20 -16.66
C ILE A 45 -6.16 5.24 -17.61
N PRO A 46 -6.18 5.54 -18.94
CA PRO A 46 -7.00 4.80 -19.91
C PRO A 46 -6.65 3.31 -20.07
N GLU A 47 -5.40 2.95 -19.74
CA GLU A 47 -4.93 1.56 -19.76
C GLU A 47 -5.47 0.71 -18.59
N MET A 48 -6.00 1.38 -17.55
CA MET A 48 -6.57 0.69 -16.40
C MET A 48 -7.97 0.19 -16.71
N ARG A 49 -8.21 -1.07 -16.43
CA ARG A 49 -9.51 -1.72 -16.59
C ARG A 49 -10.11 -2.02 -15.22
N LEU A 50 -10.89 -1.08 -14.71
CA LEU A 50 -11.57 -1.24 -13.43
C LEU A 50 -12.92 -1.95 -13.63
N ARG A 51 -13.23 -2.86 -12.73
CA ARG A 51 -14.51 -3.55 -12.70
C ARG A 51 -15.62 -2.62 -12.21
N ARG A 52 -16.85 -2.94 -12.55
CA ARG A 52 -18.06 -2.19 -12.17
C ARG A 52 -18.95 -3.02 -11.27
N GLY A 53 -19.84 -2.33 -10.57
CA GLY A 53 -20.85 -2.92 -9.71
C GLY A 53 -20.43 -3.03 -8.25
N GLU A 54 -21.40 -3.30 -7.41
CA GLU A 54 -21.29 -3.29 -5.96
C GLU A 54 -20.20 -4.23 -5.42
N THR A 55 -20.03 -5.40 -6.02
CA THR A 55 -19.05 -6.40 -5.62
C THR A 55 -17.63 -6.11 -6.11
N SER A 56 -17.44 -5.04 -6.89
CA SER A 56 -16.16 -4.67 -7.50
C SER A 56 -15.39 -3.63 -6.70
N ARG A 57 -15.82 -3.34 -5.49
CA ARG A 57 -15.15 -2.46 -4.54
C ARG A 57 -15.30 -2.94 -3.12
N THR A 58 -14.40 -2.50 -2.27
CA THR A 58 -14.52 -2.60 -0.81
C THR A 58 -14.34 -1.20 -0.22
N VAL A 59 -15.22 -0.79 0.68
CA VAL A 59 -15.13 0.51 1.37
C VAL A 59 -15.05 0.28 2.86
N LYS A 60 -14.01 0.84 3.48
CA LYS A 60 -13.83 0.81 4.94
C LYS A 60 -13.65 2.20 5.51
N LEU A 61 -14.34 2.46 6.59
CA LEU A 61 -14.04 3.58 7.48
C LEU A 61 -13.06 3.13 8.55
N GLN A 62 -12.09 3.96 8.86
CA GLN A 62 -11.06 3.64 9.84
C GLN A 62 -10.80 4.80 10.77
N VAL A 63 -10.61 4.50 12.06
CA VAL A 63 -10.08 5.43 13.05
C VAL A 63 -8.89 4.82 13.77
N ASN A 64 -7.79 5.56 13.81
CA ASN A 64 -6.65 5.29 14.67
C ASN A 64 -6.74 6.20 15.89
N GLU A 65 -6.73 5.65 17.08
CA GLU A 65 -6.82 6.42 18.34
C GLU A 65 -5.45 6.82 18.90
N GLY A 66 -4.48 7.14 18.05
CA GLY A 66 -3.15 7.57 18.48
C GLY A 66 -2.35 6.47 19.18
N ARG A 67 -1.52 6.86 20.14
CA ARG A 67 -0.68 5.95 20.93
C ARG A 67 0.16 5.01 20.08
N GLY A 68 0.71 5.53 18.96
CA GLY A 68 1.57 4.78 18.06
C GLY A 68 0.86 3.84 17.08
N ALA A 69 -0.47 3.95 16.92
CA ALA A 69 -1.19 3.15 15.92
C ALA A 69 -0.57 3.35 14.54
N CYS A 70 -0.15 2.26 13.90
CA CYS A 70 0.55 2.26 12.62
C CYS A 70 0.31 0.97 11.83
N PHE A 71 0.74 0.97 10.57
CA PHE A 71 0.79 -0.22 9.73
C PHE A 71 2.23 -0.43 9.22
N PRO A 72 2.77 -1.65 9.30
CA PRO A 72 4.08 -1.96 8.73
C PRO A 72 4.05 -1.91 7.21
N TRP A 73 5.20 -2.01 6.55
CA TRP A 73 5.28 -2.09 5.10
C TRP A 73 4.49 -3.28 4.53
N HIS A 74 3.63 -3.00 3.57
CA HIS A 74 2.78 -4.00 2.92
C HIS A 74 2.31 -3.55 1.52
N TYR A 75 1.70 -4.48 0.81
CA TYR A 75 0.88 -4.24 -0.38
C TYR A 75 -0.57 -4.55 -0.04
N ASP A 76 -1.51 -3.76 -0.53
CA ASP A 76 -2.94 -3.98 -0.29
C ASP A 76 -3.51 -5.17 -1.09
N ASN A 77 -2.87 -5.51 -2.21
CA ASN A 77 -3.18 -6.70 -2.96
C ASN A 77 -2.14 -7.80 -2.70
N PRO A 78 -2.48 -8.85 -1.93
CA PRO A 78 -1.55 -9.94 -1.61
C PRO A 78 -1.31 -10.90 -2.79
N GLY A 79 -2.02 -10.74 -3.90
CA GLY A 79 -2.08 -11.67 -5.03
C GLY A 79 -3.40 -12.44 -5.08
N PRO A 80 -3.55 -13.39 -6.03
CA PRO A 80 -4.78 -14.16 -6.16
C PRO A 80 -5.23 -14.78 -4.82
N PRO A 81 -6.54 -14.78 -4.50
CA PRO A 81 -7.66 -14.38 -5.38
C PRO A 81 -8.02 -12.88 -5.37
N SER A 82 -7.24 -12.01 -4.75
CA SER A 82 -7.52 -10.57 -4.69
C SER A 82 -7.43 -9.92 -6.07
N ASN A 83 -8.44 -9.11 -6.42
CA ASN A 83 -8.51 -8.35 -7.65
C ASN A 83 -8.32 -6.85 -7.42
N ARG A 84 -7.92 -6.41 -6.23
CA ARG A 84 -7.70 -5.00 -5.90
C ARG A 84 -6.66 -4.39 -6.82
N ALA A 85 -7.09 -3.40 -7.63
CA ALA A 85 -6.23 -2.70 -8.58
C ALA A 85 -5.78 -1.34 -8.03
N LEU A 86 -6.72 -0.57 -7.48
CA LEU A 86 -6.43 0.73 -6.86
C LEU A 86 -6.80 0.76 -5.39
N THR A 87 -5.96 1.41 -4.62
CA THR A 87 -6.23 1.86 -3.25
C THR A 87 -6.44 3.37 -3.27
N CYS A 88 -7.57 3.82 -2.75
CA CYS A 88 -7.96 5.22 -2.65
C CYS A 88 -8.21 5.55 -1.18
N ILE A 89 -7.39 6.40 -0.56
CA ILE A 89 -7.50 6.77 0.85
C ILE A 89 -7.90 8.22 0.96
N LEU A 90 -9.14 8.48 1.36
CA LEU A 90 -9.63 9.83 1.68
C LEU A 90 -9.38 10.13 3.16
N TYR A 91 -8.61 11.16 3.45
CA TYR A 91 -8.30 11.60 4.80
C TYR A 91 -9.30 12.63 5.31
N LEU A 92 -9.71 12.49 6.59
CA LEU A 92 -10.78 13.26 7.22
C LEU A 92 -10.29 13.97 8.51
N ASN A 93 -9.07 14.56 8.47
CA ASN A 93 -8.38 15.10 9.64
C ASN A 93 -8.14 16.62 9.53
N PRO A 94 -9.14 17.48 9.87
CA PRO A 94 -8.99 18.92 9.73
C PRO A 94 -7.94 19.52 10.68
N GLU A 95 -7.69 18.88 11.81
CA GLU A 95 -6.79 19.38 12.86
C GLU A 95 -5.38 18.79 12.78
N TRP A 96 -5.11 17.89 11.83
CA TRP A 96 -3.80 17.26 11.69
C TRP A 96 -2.68 18.28 11.43
N ARG A 97 -1.57 18.15 12.13
CA ARG A 97 -0.39 19.00 12.02
C ARG A 97 0.88 18.17 11.83
N PRO A 98 1.94 18.74 11.22
CA PRO A 98 3.27 18.12 11.20
C PRO A 98 3.72 17.76 12.63
N GLY A 99 4.16 16.52 12.82
CA GLY A 99 4.53 15.97 14.12
C GLY A 99 3.46 15.09 14.78
N ASP A 100 2.21 15.13 14.30
CA ASP A 100 1.16 14.24 14.78
C ASP A 100 1.37 12.78 14.33
N GLY A 101 2.23 12.55 13.35
CA GLY A 101 2.44 11.21 12.77
C GLY A 101 1.24 10.72 11.95
N GLY A 102 1.22 9.42 11.66
CA GLY A 102 0.15 8.80 10.88
C GLY A 102 0.22 9.12 9.40
N GLU A 103 1.35 9.60 8.90
CA GLU A 103 1.57 9.81 7.48
C GLU A 103 1.59 8.49 6.73
N LEU A 104 1.11 8.50 5.50
CA LEU A 104 1.32 7.44 4.55
C LEU A 104 2.70 7.60 3.91
N ARG A 105 3.55 6.59 4.05
CA ARG A 105 4.79 6.50 3.28
C ARG A 105 4.58 5.52 2.14
N VAL A 106 4.91 5.94 0.94
CA VAL A 106 4.89 5.11 -0.27
C VAL A 106 6.31 4.93 -0.78
N GLN A 107 6.62 3.72 -1.23
CA GLN A 107 7.92 3.33 -1.72
C GLN A 107 7.79 2.73 -3.12
N PRO A 108 7.97 3.54 -4.18
CA PRO A 108 8.14 3.00 -5.52
C PRO A 108 9.31 2.01 -5.55
N PHE A 109 9.19 0.93 -6.30
CA PHE A 109 10.23 -0.11 -6.31
C PHE A 109 11.56 0.46 -6.83
N CYS A 110 12.59 0.42 -6.01
CA CYS A 110 13.91 1.03 -6.20
C CYS A 110 13.90 2.55 -6.50
N GLY A 111 12.76 3.22 -6.31
CA GLY A 111 12.63 4.68 -6.43
C GLY A 111 12.70 5.39 -5.09
N VAL A 112 12.51 6.70 -5.11
CA VAL A 112 12.53 7.55 -3.91
C VAL A 112 11.21 7.46 -3.16
N ALA A 113 11.30 7.28 -1.84
CA ALA A 113 10.13 7.23 -0.97
C ALA A 113 9.45 8.62 -0.88
N ALA A 114 8.12 8.62 -0.85
CA ALA A 114 7.35 9.83 -0.61
C ALA A 114 6.50 9.70 0.67
N THR A 115 6.30 10.84 1.34
CA THR A 115 5.50 10.93 2.55
C THR A 115 4.27 11.81 2.30
N ILE A 116 3.09 11.26 2.57
CA ILE A 116 1.80 11.91 2.33
C ILE A 116 1.13 12.18 3.68
N ALA A 117 1.02 13.46 4.02
CA ALA A 117 0.33 13.91 5.24
C ALA A 117 -1.18 13.61 5.15
N PRO A 118 -1.80 13.04 6.21
CA PRO A 118 -3.21 12.66 6.21
C PRO A 118 -4.15 13.85 6.46
N ARG A 119 -3.99 14.94 5.69
CA ARG A 119 -4.77 16.18 5.83
C ARG A 119 -6.20 15.98 5.35
N HIS A 120 -7.11 16.73 5.97
CA HIS A 120 -8.52 16.74 5.59
C HIS A 120 -8.73 16.99 4.09
N ASN A 121 -9.68 16.25 3.52
CA ASN A 121 -10.04 16.32 2.10
C ASN A 121 -8.88 16.00 1.11
N ARG A 122 -7.87 15.28 1.57
CA ARG A 122 -6.80 14.74 0.70
C ARG A 122 -7.15 13.32 0.32
N LEU A 123 -7.11 13.04 -0.99
CA LEU A 123 -7.23 11.71 -1.54
C LEU A 123 -5.84 11.23 -1.99
N ALA A 124 -5.37 10.13 -1.42
CA ALA A 124 -4.19 9.41 -1.90
C ALA A 124 -4.65 8.23 -2.76
N VAL A 125 -4.09 8.09 -3.96
CA VAL A 125 -4.45 7.01 -4.89
C VAL A 125 -3.18 6.33 -5.37
N PHE A 126 -3.15 5.00 -5.32
CA PHE A 126 -2.01 4.22 -5.77
C PHE A 126 -2.41 2.80 -6.16
N TYR A 127 -1.55 2.13 -6.93
CA TYR A 127 -1.75 0.75 -7.32
C TYR A 127 -1.64 -0.20 -6.12
N SER A 128 -2.67 -0.99 -5.86
CA SER A 128 -2.72 -1.89 -4.71
C SER A 128 -1.71 -3.03 -4.77
N ASP A 129 -1.32 -3.44 -5.99
CA ASP A 129 -0.46 -4.60 -6.24
C ASP A 129 1.03 -4.28 -6.37
N ARG A 130 1.39 -2.99 -6.59
CA ARG A 130 2.77 -2.60 -6.90
C ARG A 130 3.28 -1.37 -6.13
N MET A 131 2.47 -0.77 -5.27
CA MET A 131 2.94 0.30 -4.41
C MET A 131 3.14 -0.21 -2.99
N LEU A 132 4.41 -0.43 -2.63
CA LEU A 132 4.78 -0.73 -1.25
C LEU A 132 4.51 0.50 -0.38
N HIS A 133 3.80 0.33 0.73
CA HIS A 133 3.44 1.44 1.60
C HIS A 133 3.30 1.05 3.06
N ARG A 134 3.33 2.05 3.93
CA ARG A 134 3.09 1.91 5.37
C ARG A 134 2.41 3.16 5.93
N VAL A 135 1.82 3.04 7.12
CA VAL A 135 1.40 4.20 7.93
C VAL A 135 2.36 4.35 9.10
N THR A 136 2.93 5.54 9.25
CA THR A 136 3.83 5.85 10.40
C THR A 136 3.04 5.88 11.71
N PRO A 137 3.71 5.69 12.87
CA PRO A 137 3.05 5.79 14.16
C PRO A 137 2.30 7.12 14.32
N SER A 138 1.02 7.03 14.70
CA SER A 138 0.17 8.20 14.92
C SER A 138 0.12 8.56 16.40
N ASN A 139 0.45 9.81 16.72
CA ASN A 139 0.31 10.41 18.04
C ASN A 139 -0.90 11.36 18.12
N ALA A 140 -1.55 11.63 16.98
CA ALA A 140 -2.81 12.37 16.95
C ALA A 140 -3.84 11.70 17.84
N ARG A 141 -4.69 12.50 18.52
CA ARG A 141 -5.77 11.94 19.35
C ARG A 141 -6.64 10.96 18.58
N ARG A 142 -6.94 11.30 17.33
CA ARG A 142 -7.66 10.44 16.36
C ARG A 142 -7.23 10.79 14.95
N ARG A 143 -7.09 9.76 14.12
CA ARG A 143 -6.81 9.89 12.70
C ARG A 143 -7.88 9.10 11.94
N TYR A 144 -8.66 9.80 11.13
CA TYR A 144 -9.76 9.23 10.37
C TYR A 144 -9.40 9.11 8.89
N CYS A 145 -9.79 8.03 8.27
CA CYS A 145 -9.80 7.90 6.83
C CYS A 145 -10.93 6.97 6.36
N ALA A 146 -11.31 7.17 5.08
CA ALA A 146 -12.12 6.23 4.34
C ALA A 146 -11.24 5.63 3.24
N THR A 147 -11.15 4.30 3.19
CA THR A 147 -10.39 3.59 2.17
C THR A 147 -11.35 2.89 1.22
N VAL A 148 -11.16 3.14 -0.07
CA VAL A 148 -11.86 2.45 -1.15
C VAL A 148 -10.84 1.63 -1.93
N TRP A 149 -11.05 0.32 -2.03
CA TRP A 149 -10.33 -0.55 -2.94
C TRP A 149 -11.21 -0.80 -4.15
N LEU A 150 -10.70 -0.49 -5.33
CA LEU A 150 -11.35 -0.78 -6.60
C LEU A 150 -10.72 -2.01 -7.24
N ASP A 151 -11.55 -2.96 -7.63
CA ASP A 151 -11.10 -4.14 -8.33
C ASP A 151 -10.87 -3.83 -9.82
N GLY A 152 -9.94 -4.54 -10.42
CA GLY A 152 -9.61 -4.42 -11.83
C GLY A 152 -9.17 -5.73 -12.44
N ASP A 153 -9.07 -5.71 -13.76
CA ASP A 153 -8.52 -6.83 -14.51
C ASP A 153 -7.03 -6.59 -14.73
N PHE A 154 -6.22 -7.51 -14.24
CA PHE A 154 -4.78 -7.47 -14.44
C PHE A 154 -4.43 -8.21 -15.73
N ASP A 155 -3.64 -7.57 -16.58
CA ASP A 155 -2.98 -8.28 -17.66
C ASP A 155 -1.82 -9.12 -17.08
N ASN A 156 -2.13 -10.37 -16.77
CA ASN A 156 -1.13 -11.34 -16.28
C ASN A 156 -0.20 -11.83 -17.42
N SER A 157 -0.38 -11.36 -18.65
CA SER A 157 0.44 -11.77 -19.80
C SER A 157 1.88 -11.25 -19.72
N THR A 158 2.13 -10.22 -18.92
CA THR A 158 3.49 -9.75 -18.56
C THR A 158 4.03 -10.48 -17.34
N ALA A 159 3.93 -11.82 -17.31
CA ALA A 159 4.80 -12.60 -16.44
C ALA A 159 6.23 -12.27 -16.80
N LEU A 160 6.90 -11.49 -15.98
CA LEU A 160 8.29 -11.09 -16.18
C LEU A 160 9.13 -12.36 -16.24
N THR A 161 9.46 -12.78 -17.46
CA THR A 161 10.50 -13.78 -17.66
C THR A 161 11.81 -13.04 -17.48
N LEU A 162 12.25 -12.90 -16.22
CA LEU A 162 13.57 -12.36 -15.92
C LEU A 162 14.60 -13.32 -16.54
N ASN A 163 15.12 -12.95 -17.68
CA ASN A 163 16.33 -13.59 -18.19
C ASN A 163 17.46 -13.18 -17.25
N ALA A 164 17.95 -14.14 -16.46
CA ALA A 164 18.94 -13.85 -15.40
C ALA A 164 20.22 -13.17 -15.92
N ARG A 165 20.59 -13.34 -17.20
CA ARG A 165 21.73 -12.63 -17.78
C ARG A 165 21.42 -11.17 -18.07
N GLU A 166 20.31 -10.86 -18.71
CA GLU A 166 19.89 -9.49 -19.05
C GLU A 166 19.60 -8.67 -17.80
N ALA A 167 19.08 -9.31 -16.73
CA ALA A 167 18.79 -8.65 -15.47
C ALA A 167 20.02 -8.09 -14.73
N PHE A 168 21.21 -8.58 -15.04
CA PHE A 168 22.46 -8.10 -14.44
C PHE A 168 23.23 -7.13 -15.35
N ASP A 169 22.97 -7.18 -16.67
CA ASP A 169 23.64 -6.32 -17.64
C ASP A 169 23.10 -4.87 -17.54
N ASP A 170 21.82 -4.72 -17.15
CA ASP A 170 21.19 -3.42 -16.90
C ASP A 170 20.23 -3.48 -15.70
N VAL A 171 20.75 -3.20 -14.53
CA VAL A 171 20.00 -3.22 -13.26
C VAL A 171 18.94 -2.11 -13.19
N GLU A 172 19.20 -0.95 -13.79
CA GLU A 172 18.26 0.16 -13.85
C GLU A 172 17.02 -0.22 -14.66
N GLN A 173 17.19 -0.73 -15.87
CA GLN A 173 16.10 -1.21 -16.71
C GLN A 173 15.34 -2.37 -16.05
N THR A 174 16.04 -3.25 -15.33
CA THR A 174 15.42 -4.34 -14.58
C THR A 174 14.57 -3.81 -13.42
N ALA A 175 15.05 -2.82 -12.67
CA ALA A 175 14.30 -2.18 -11.59
C ALA A 175 13.05 -1.49 -12.13
N GLU A 176 13.15 -0.74 -13.23
CA GLU A 176 12.00 -0.11 -13.90
C GLU A 176 10.97 -1.13 -14.39
N SER A 177 11.43 -2.23 -14.98
CA SER A 177 10.57 -3.30 -15.47
C SER A 177 9.81 -3.97 -14.32
N LEU A 178 10.50 -4.25 -13.21
CA LEU A 178 9.90 -4.77 -11.99
C LEU A 178 8.89 -3.77 -11.39
N ALA A 179 9.20 -2.48 -11.39
CA ALA A 179 8.33 -1.44 -10.86
C ALA A 179 6.96 -1.35 -11.57
N ARG A 180 6.91 -1.71 -12.85
CA ARG A 180 5.69 -1.70 -13.67
C ARG A 180 4.78 -2.92 -13.43
N GLY A 181 5.27 -3.97 -12.77
CA GLY A 181 4.56 -5.22 -12.58
C GLY A 181 4.44 -5.64 -11.12
N ASN A 182 3.67 -6.68 -10.90
CA ASN A 182 3.47 -7.25 -9.56
C ASN A 182 4.59 -8.21 -9.12
N ALA A 183 5.52 -8.56 -10.02
CA ALA A 183 6.65 -9.45 -9.73
C ALA A 183 7.59 -8.88 -8.65
N GLN A 184 7.68 -7.55 -8.54
CA GLN A 184 8.43 -6.87 -7.49
C GLN A 184 8.06 -7.35 -6.07
N ARG A 185 6.79 -7.74 -5.83
CA ARG A 185 6.33 -8.19 -4.50
C ARG A 185 7.14 -9.38 -3.96
N ALA A 186 7.55 -10.29 -4.85
CA ALA A 186 8.35 -11.45 -4.46
C ALA A 186 9.75 -11.06 -3.96
N LEU A 187 10.30 -9.94 -4.44
CA LEU A 187 11.64 -9.46 -4.10
C LEU A 187 11.64 -8.37 -3.03
N SER A 188 10.54 -7.61 -2.89
CA SER A 188 10.48 -6.42 -2.03
C SER A 188 10.89 -6.68 -0.59
N ARG A 189 10.45 -7.77 0.03
CA ARG A 189 10.85 -8.10 1.40
C ARG A 189 12.35 -8.34 1.56
N ALA A 190 13.03 -8.78 0.52
CA ALA A 190 14.47 -8.99 0.54
C ALA A 190 15.24 -7.72 0.16
N VAL A 191 14.70 -6.92 -0.78
CA VAL A 191 15.30 -5.62 -1.18
C VAL A 191 15.20 -4.61 -0.04
N TYR A 192 14.06 -4.53 0.64
CA TYR A 192 13.79 -3.61 1.76
C TYR A 192 13.79 -4.33 3.10
N ALA A 193 14.70 -5.31 3.31
CA ALA A 193 14.65 -6.19 4.46
C ALA A 193 14.73 -5.44 5.79
N ASP A 194 15.62 -4.45 5.88
CA ASP A 194 15.88 -3.70 7.09
C ASP A 194 14.69 -2.80 7.44
N GLU A 195 14.06 -2.19 6.44
CA GLU A 195 12.87 -1.34 6.59
C GLU A 195 11.63 -2.16 6.97
N TYR A 196 11.47 -3.36 6.39
CA TYR A 196 10.38 -4.27 6.79
C TYR A 196 10.53 -4.69 8.25
N GLU A 197 11.72 -5.13 8.66
CA GLU A 197 12.00 -5.51 10.04
C GLU A 197 11.73 -4.35 10.99
N ALA A 198 12.32 -3.18 10.74
CA ALA A 198 12.13 -2.00 11.56
C ALA A 198 10.66 -1.62 11.71
N SER A 199 9.88 -1.69 10.61
CA SER A 199 8.45 -1.35 10.65
C SER A 199 7.61 -2.37 11.39
N LEU A 200 7.95 -3.66 11.32
CA LEU A 200 7.28 -4.71 12.09
C LEU A 200 7.53 -4.52 13.59
N VAL A 201 8.78 -4.28 13.98
CA VAL A 201 9.13 -4.01 15.38
C VAL A 201 8.40 -2.76 15.89
N GLU A 202 8.41 -1.67 15.12
CA GLU A 202 7.77 -0.42 15.51
C GLU A 202 6.24 -0.55 15.66
N CYS A 203 5.58 -1.28 14.74
CA CYS A 203 4.12 -1.40 14.74
C CYS A 203 3.60 -2.47 15.67
N MET A 204 4.33 -3.55 15.87
CA MET A 204 3.87 -4.71 16.63
C MET A 204 4.33 -4.68 18.08
N GLY A 205 5.53 -4.14 18.35
CA GLY A 205 6.13 -4.19 19.70
C GLY A 205 6.06 -5.60 20.28
N ASP A 206 5.51 -5.73 21.49
CA ASP A 206 5.34 -7.01 22.19
C ASP A 206 3.93 -7.62 21.96
N ALA A 207 3.21 -7.19 20.91
CA ALA A 207 1.86 -7.71 20.64
C ALA A 207 1.90 -9.22 20.32
N PRO A 208 0.83 -9.96 20.65
CA PRO A 208 0.70 -11.35 20.22
C PRO A 208 0.87 -11.48 18.70
N GLY A 209 1.67 -12.45 18.25
CA GLY A 209 1.98 -12.67 16.83
C GLY A 209 3.15 -11.86 16.27
N ALA A 210 3.72 -10.91 17.02
CA ALA A 210 4.85 -10.10 16.56
C ALA A 210 6.07 -10.95 16.18
N ARG A 211 6.38 -11.94 17.02
CA ARG A 211 7.51 -12.85 16.82
C ARG A 211 7.32 -13.72 15.57
N GLU A 212 6.11 -14.24 15.39
CA GLU A 212 5.75 -15.06 14.22
C GLU A 212 5.83 -14.26 12.92
N MET A 213 5.41 -12.99 12.93
CA MET A 213 5.52 -12.11 11.78
C MET A 213 6.98 -11.80 11.42
N LEU A 214 7.82 -11.56 12.41
CA LEU A 214 9.26 -11.35 12.21
C LEU A 214 9.94 -12.62 11.67
N GLU A 215 9.64 -13.79 12.24
CA GLU A 215 10.19 -15.06 11.76
C GLU A 215 9.75 -15.33 10.31
N ALA A 216 8.48 -15.12 9.96
CA ALA A 216 8.00 -15.25 8.59
C ALA A 216 8.70 -14.28 7.62
N HIS A 217 9.06 -13.07 8.09
CA HIS A 217 9.87 -12.13 7.31
C HIS A 217 11.27 -12.68 7.06
N TYR A 218 11.96 -13.17 8.10
CA TYR A 218 13.30 -13.75 7.96
C TYR A 218 13.30 -15.01 7.09
N GLU A 219 12.29 -15.87 7.23
CA GLU A 219 12.15 -17.07 6.40
C GLU A 219 12.01 -16.70 4.91
N HIS A 220 11.18 -15.70 4.60
CA HIS A 220 11.04 -15.23 3.23
C HIS A 220 12.38 -14.71 2.67
N CYS A 221 13.08 -13.86 3.42
CA CYS A 221 14.39 -13.33 3.01
C CYS A 221 15.41 -14.46 2.81
N ARG A 222 15.44 -15.46 3.69
CA ARG A 222 16.29 -16.65 3.56
C ARG A 222 15.93 -17.46 2.33
N ALA A 223 14.64 -17.64 2.05
CA ALA A 223 14.18 -18.41 0.87
C ALA A 223 14.61 -17.75 -0.44
N VAL A 224 14.46 -16.43 -0.55
CA VAL A 224 14.94 -15.67 -1.74
C VAL A 224 16.46 -15.84 -1.91
N LYS A 225 17.23 -15.69 -0.82
CA LYS A 225 18.70 -15.77 -0.84
C LYS A 225 19.27 -17.19 -1.04
N LYS A 226 18.46 -18.25 -0.91
CA LYS A 226 18.89 -19.63 -1.24
C LYS A 226 19.18 -19.84 -2.73
N ASN A 227 18.52 -19.06 -3.60
CA ASN A 227 18.82 -19.06 -5.02
C ASN A 227 19.91 -18.02 -5.30
N GLU A 228 21.09 -18.46 -5.74
CA GLU A 228 22.25 -17.57 -5.96
C GLU A 228 21.97 -16.49 -7.01
N GLY A 229 21.16 -16.76 -8.04
CA GLY A 229 20.74 -15.76 -9.02
C GLY A 229 19.86 -14.68 -8.38
N LEU A 230 18.84 -15.07 -7.60
CA LEU A 230 17.97 -14.12 -6.89
C LEU A 230 18.74 -13.33 -5.82
N LYS A 231 19.65 -13.97 -5.10
CA LYS A 231 20.52 -13.28 -4.14
C LYS A 231 21.32 -12.18 -4.81
N ARG A 232 22.02 -12.48 -5.89
CA ARG A 232 22.81 -11.50 -6.66
C ARG A 232 21.93 -10.37 -7.20
N LEU A 233 20.72 -10.69 -7.69
CA LEU A 233 19.76 -9.68 -8.15
C LEU A 233 19.31 -8.76 -7.02
N VAL A 234 18.96 -9.31 -5.85
CA VAL A 234 18.58 -8.52 -4.67
C VAL A 234 19.72 -7.60 -4.24
N ASP A 235 20.97 -8.10 -4.21
CA ASP A 235 22.14 -7.30 -3.83
C ASP A 235 22.36 -6.15 -4.83
N ALA A 236 22.25 -6.40 -6.14
CA ALA A 236 22.35 -5.38 -7.17
C ALA A 236 21.23 -4.34 -7.11
N LEU A 237 19.97 -4.76 -6.87
CA LEU A 237 18.83 -3.85 -6.69
C LEU A 237 18.97 -2.98 -5.43
N ARG A 238 19.52 -3.53 -4.34
CA ARG A 238 19.81 -2.76 -3.11
C ARG A 238 20.89 -1.70 -3.34
N GLU A 239 21.90 -2.00 -4.14
CA GLU A 239 22.95 -1.05 -4.52
C GLU A 239 22.38 0.06 -5.41
N HIS A 240 21.69 -0.31 -6.49
CA HIS A 240 21.02 0.64 -7.40
C HIS A 240 20.07 1.59 -6.64
N ARG A 241 19.26 1.06 -5.72
CA ARG A 241 18.37 1.88 -4.89
C ARG A 241 19.14 2.93 -4.08
N ARG A 242 20.26 2.55 -3.44
CA ARG A 242 21.09 3.51 -2.68
C ARG A 242 21.64 4.61 -3.56
N ASP A 243 22.02 4.28 -4.79
CA ASP A 243 22.52 5.26 -5.76
C ASP A 243 21.42 6.23 -6.18
N VAL A 244 20.17 5.75 -6.38
CA VAL A 244 19.02 6.59 -6.69
C VAL A 244 18.70 7.55 -5.53
N GLU A 245 18.66 7.03 -4.31
CA GLU A 245 18.40 7.85 -3.10
C GLU A 245 19.48 8.92 -2.91
N ALA A 246 20.76 8.57 -3.09
CA ALA A 246 21.87 9.52 -2.96
C ALA A 246 21.84 10.62 -4.04
N ARG A 247 21.44 10.32 -5.26
CA ARG A 247 21.30 11.32 -6.34
C ARG A 247 20.20 12.34 -6.04
N GLU A 248 19.09 11.91 -5.49
CA GLU A 248 17.98 12.80 -5.11
C GLU A 248 18.33 13.70 -3.92
N GLU A 249 19.07 13.20 -2.93
CA GLU A 249 19.53 14.03 -1.80
C GLU A 249 20.46 15.18 -2.25
N ILE A 250 21.20 15.01 -3.34
CA ILE A 250 22.09 16.06 -3.90
C ILE A 250 21.29 17.07 -4.73
N ALA A 251 20.13 16.68 -5.27
CA ALA A 251 19.31 17.51 -6.15
C ALA A 251 18.36 18.46 -5.40
N VAL A 252 18.20 18.31 -4.08
CA VAL A 252 17.38 19.15 -3.19
C VAL A 252 18.23 20.19 -2.48
#